data_e79d79c62a0b72fafdf36fa2a1fc8566
#
_entry.id   e79d79c62a0b72fafdf36fa2a1fc8566
#
_cell.length_a   1.000
_cell.length_b   1.000
_cell.length_c   1.000
_cell.angle_alpha   90.00
_cell.angle_beta   90.00
_cell.angle_gamma   90.00
#
_symmetry.space_group_name_H-M   'P 1'
#
loop_
_entity.id
_entity.type
_entity.pdbx_description
1 polymer ?
#
loop_
_entity_poly.entity_id
_entity_poly.type
_entity_poly.pdbx_seq_one_letter_code
_entity_poly.pdbx_strand_id
1 'polypeptide(L)'
;MTQQQFNNTNNFDREYDWNDTIQKDSKYVLLPEGLYYYTVKSYDRGRHTPNPQNPGKLPACNKATIHVLVEANEGEKELTYNLFLHSSTEGMLSAFFGSIGQKRKGEPLRMDWNAIIGKVGVCKVGIREYNGNKYNEVKSMIYAEDVDYTKVLNAQPGQAQQGYQQQPTQGFNPGQF
;
A
#
# COMPACT_ATOMS: atom_id res chain seq x y z
N MET A 1 7.39 23.37 -51.32
CA MET A 1 8.21 22.89 -50.18
C MET A 1 7.31 22.75 -49.00
N THR A 2 6.87 21.52 -48.74
CA THR A 2 5.97 21.20 -47.63
C THR A 2 6.82 20.92 -46.40
N GLN A 3 6.77 21.78 -45.41
CA GLN A 3 7.33 21.51 -44.11
C GLN A 3 6.37 20.59 -43.37
N GLN A 4 6.78 19.33 -43.17
CA GLN A 4 6.14 18.42 -42.27
C GLN A 4 6.48 18.88 -40.83
N GLN A 5 5.52 19.46 -40.17
CA GLN A 5 5.56 19.65 -38.73
C GLN A 5 5.40 18.28 -38.07
N PHE A 6 6.48 17.76 -37.52
CA PHE A 6 6.41 16.66 -36.57
C PHE A 6 5.77 17.18 -35.29
N ASN A 7 4.47 16.93 -35.13
CA ASN A 7 3.79 17.13 -33.88
C ASN A 7 4.29 16.06 -32.91
N ASN A 8 5.29 16.42 -32.15
CA ASN A 8 5.73 15.68 -31.00
C ASN A 8 4.72 15.97 -29.87
N THR A 9 3.65 15.18 -29.80
CA THR A 9 2.68 15.25 -28.71
C THR A 9 3.28 14.62 -27.45
N ASN A 10 4.17 15.36 -26.82
CA ASN A 10 4.48 15.12 -25.44
C ASN A 10 3.19 15.41 -24.65
N ASN A 11 2.65 14.37 -24.06
CA ASN A 11 1.46 14.42 -23.22
C ASN A 11 1.84 15.07 -21.88
N PHE A 12 2.07 16.40 -21.91
CA PHE A 12 2.33 17.16 -20.68
C PHE A 12 1.01 17.41 -19.96
N ASP A 13 1.03 17.25 -18.66
CA ASP A 13 -0.06 17.73 -17.81
C ASP A 13 -0.26 19.22 -18.09
N ARG A 14 -1.46 19.58 -18.49
CA ARG A 14 -1.85 20.95 -18.78
C ARG A 14 -3.20 21.27 -18.17
N GLU A 15 -3.40 22.51 -17.82
CA GLU A 15 -4.71 23.01 -17.47
C GLU A 15 -5.64 23.00 -18.69
N TYR A 16 -6.91 22.64 -18.49
CA TYR A 16 -7.94 22.70 -19.51
C TYR A 16 -8.66 24.05 -19.45
N ASP A 17 -8.92 24.62 -20.62
CA ASP A 17 -9.86 25.72 -20.77
C ASP A 17 -11.31 25.19 -20.66
N TRP A 18 -12.24 26.11 -20.35
CA TRP A 18 -13.65 25.75 -20.16
C TRP A 18 -14.30 25.07 -21.36
N ASN A 19 -13.78 25.26 -22.55
CA ASN A 19 -14.32 24.73 -23.82
C ASN A 19 -13.37 23.70 -24.46
N ASP A 20 -12.37 23.21 -23.73
CA ASP A 20 -11.44 22.21 -24.24
C ASP A 20 -12.14 20.85 -24.45
N THR A 21 -11.66 20.11 -25.43
CA THR A 21 -12.14 18.77 -25.72
C THR A 21 -11.43 17.75 -24.84
N ILE A 22 -12.18 16.96 -24.09
CA ILE A 22 -11.69 15.81 -23.33
C ILE A 22 -11.77 14.57 -24.21
N GLN A 23 -10.71 13.75 -24.23
CA GLN A 23 -10.60 12.55 -25.07
C GLN A 23 -10.45 11.27 -24.27
N LYS A 24 -10.00 11.38 -23.00
CA LYS A 24 -9.80 10.20 -22.16
C LYS A 24 -11.06 9.87 -21.39
N ASP A 25 -11.50 8.62 -21.53
CA ASP A 25 -12.59 8.10 -20.72
C ASP A 25 -12.12 7.83 -19.27
N SER A 26 -13.04 7.98 -18.32
CA SER A 26 -12.82 7.58 -16.96
C SER A 26 -12.75 6.05 -16.87
N LYS A 27 -11.57 5.53 -16.55
CA LYS A 27 -11.41 4.11 -16.24
C LYS A 27 -11.65 3.88 -14.76
N TYR A 28 -12.79 3.34 -14.42
CA TYR A 28 -13.05 2.87 -13.07
C TYR A 28 -12.49 1.46 -12.92
N VAL A 29 -11.49 1.30 -12.07
CA VAL A 29 -10.88 0.01 -11.75
C VAL A 29 -11.49 -0.50 -10.45
N LEU A 30 -12.12 -1.66 -10.50
CA LEU A 30 -12.57 -2.40 -9.34
C LEU A 30 -11.80 -3.72 -9.27
N LEU A 31 -10.95 -3.86 -8.25
CA LEU A 31 -10.17 -5.07 -8.04
C LEU A 31 -11.05 -6.15 -7.40
N PRO A 32 -10.93 -7.42 -7.83
CA PRO A 32 -11.50 -8.55 -7.10
C PRO A 32 -11.01 -8.62 -5.65
N GLU A 33 -11.82 -9.14 -4.76
CA GLU A 33 -11.41 -9.35 -3.38
C GLU A 33 -10.29 -10.38 -3.29
N GLY A 34 -9.30 -10.12 -2.47
CA GLY A 34 -8.18 -11.04 -2.29
C GLY A 34 -6.91 -10.38 -1.76
N LEU A 35 -5.82 -11.11 -1.85
CA LEU A 35 -4.49 -10.67 -1.44
C LEU A 35 -3.78 -9.99 -2.62
N TYR A 36 -3.14 -8.87 -2.35
CA TYR A 36 -2.39 -8.10 -3.33
C TYR A 36 -1.07 -7.59 -2.76
N TYR A 37 -0.04 -7.60 -3.58
CA TYR A 37 1.12 -6.74 -3.33
C TYR A 37 0.71 -5.29 -3.47
N TYR A 38 1.21 -4.46 -2.58
CA TYR A 38 1.09 -3.02 -2.64
C TYR A 38 2.44 -2.35 -2.45
N THR A 39 2.57 -1.15 -2.97
CA THR A 39 3.71 -0.26 -2.72
C THR A 39 3.24 0.96 -1.95
N VAL A 40 3.96 1.33 -0.90
CA VAL A 40 3.70 2.57 -0.17
C VAL A 40 4.15 3.75 -1.02
N LYS A 41 3.23 4.59 -1.41
CA LYS A 41 3.50 5.79 -2.23
C LYS A 41 3.83 7.01 -1.38
N SER A 42 3.03 7.23 -0.36
CA SER A 42 3.16 8.36 0.56
C SER A 42 2.38 8.11 1.84
N TYR A 43 2.53 8.98 2.80
CA TYR A 43 1.67 9.02 3.98
C TYR A 43 1.51 10.44 4.48
N ASP A 44 0.36 10.70 5.10
CA ASP A 44 0.05 11.97 5.74
C ASP A 44 -0.04 11.79 7.25
N ARG A 45 0.54 12.72 7.98
CA ARG A 45 0.39 12.82 9.43
C ARG A 45 -0.80 13.70 9.76
N GLY A 46 -1.65 13.20 10.61
CA GLY A 46 -2.83 13.92 11.05
C GLY A 46 -3.21 13.57 12.48
N ARG A 47 -4.41 13.96 12.85
CA ARG A 47 -4.96 13.68 14.15
C ARG A 47 -6.37 13.14 14.02
N HIS A 48 -6.64 12.07 14.76
CA HIS A 48 -7.98 11.58 14.98
C HIS A 48 -8.63 12.35 16.12
N THR A 49 -9.78 12.94 15.85
CA THR A 49 -10.62 13.56 16.86
C THR A 49 -11.98 12.90 16.84
N PRO A 50 -12.42 12.29 17.94
CA PRO A 50 -13.74 11.66 18.01
C PRO A 50 -14.85 12.66 17.73
N ASN A 51 -15.90 12.19 17.06
CA ASN A 51 -17.10 13.00 16.87
C ASN A 51 -17.80 13.22 18.22
N PRO A 52 -18.04 14.47 18.66
CA PRO A 52 -18.69 14.75 19.95
C PRO A 52 -20.07 14.12 20.11
N GLN A 53 -20.80 13.91 19.00
CA GLN A 53 -22.13 13.33 19.00
C GLN A 53 -22.11 11.78 18.97
N ASN A 54 -21.03 11.19 18.44
CA ASN A 54 -20.83 9.75 18.42
C ASN A 54 -19.33 9.44 18.51
N PRO A 55 -18.76 9.52 19.72
CA PRO A 55 -17.30 9.49 19.87
C PRO A 55 -16.65 8.14 19.55
N GLY A 56 -17.42 7.04 19.49
CA GLY A 56 -16.87 5.72 19.33
C GLY A 56 -16.01 5.28 20.51
N LYS A 57 -15.14 4.28 20.29
CA LYS A 57 -14.27 3.71 21.33
C LYS A 57 -12.83 4.26 21.29
N LEU A 58 -12.43 4.90 20.21
CA LEU A 58 -11.07 5.38 20.03
C LEU A 58 -10.96 6.84 20.47
N PRO A 59 -10.14 7.16 21.49
CA PRO A 59 -9.91 8.54 21.89
C PRO A 59 -9.10 9.31 20.87
N ALA A 60 -8.99 10.63 21.07
CA ALA A 60 -8.14 11.47 20.23
C ALA A 60 -6.68 10.97 20.25
N CYS A 61 -6.08 10.80 19.09
CA CYS A 61 -4.70 10.34 18.95
C CYS A 61 -4.11 10.77 17.60
N ASN A 62 -2.82 10.62 17.44
CA ASN A 62 -2.17 10.81 16.15
C ASN A 62 -2.66 9.76 15.15
N LYS A 63 -2.73 10.16 13.89
CA LYS A 63 -3.18 9.32 12.79
C LYS A 63 -2.20 9.43 11.63
N ALA A 64 -1.85 8.32 11.03
CA ALA A 64 -1.18 8.27 9.74
C ALA A 64 -2.15 7.73 8.69
N THR A 65 -2.31 8.46 7.58
CA THR A 65 -3.03 7.98 6.40
C THR A 65 -2.01 7.51 5.40
N ILE A 66 -2.00 6.20 5.14
CA ILE A 66 -1.05 5.57 4.22
C ILE A 66 -1.70 5.50 2.85
N HIS A 67 -1.01 5.97 1.82
CA HIS A 67 -1.40 5.83 0.42
C HIS A 67 -0.63 4.67 -0.20
N VAL A 68 -1.34 3.67 -0.65
CA VAL A 68 -0.76 2.45 -1.23
C VAL A 68 -1.22 2.30 -2.68
N LEU A 69 -0.29 1.91 -3.54
CA LEU A 69 -0.59 1.58 -4.93
C LEU A 69 -0.65 0.07 -5.08
N VAL A 70 -1.73 -0.41 -5.67
CA VAL A 70 -1.90 -1.80 -6.09
C VAL A 70 -1.92 -1.82 -7.62
N GLU A 71 -0.96 -2.51 -8.21
CA GLU A 71 -0.87 -2.74 -9.65
C GLU A 71 -1.37 -4.15 -9.93
N ALA A 72 -2.42 -4.28 -10.71
CA ALA A 72 -3.04 -5.56 -11.04
C ALA A 72 -3.39 -5.64 -12.53
N ASN A 73 -3.81 -6.81 -12.98
CA ASN A 73 -4.21 -7.00 -14.39
C ASN A 73 -5.38 -6.10 -14.80
N GLU A 74 -6.26 -5.77 -13.87
CA GLU A 74 -7.40 -4.88 -14.07
C GLU A 74 -6.97 -3.41 -14.20
N GLY A 75 -5.78 -3.07 -13.73
CA GLY A 75 -5.21 -1.74 -13.73
C GLY A 75 -4.59 -1.35 -12.40
N GLU A 76 -4.17 -0.11 -12.31
CA GLU A 76 -3.63 0.47 -11.08
C GLU A 76 -4.75 1.02 -10.19
N LYS A 77 -4.63 0.77 -8.91
CA LYS A 77 -5.56 1.30 -7.90
C LYS A 77 -4.80 1.88 -6.72
N GLU A 78 -5.00 3.14 -6.46
CA GLU A 78 -4.54 3.77 -5.23
C GLU A 78 -5.60 3.60 -4.13
N LEU A 79 -5.17 3.12 -2.97
CA LEU A 79 -6.00 2.90 -1.80
C LEU A 79 -5.39 3.62 -0.60
N THR A 80 -6.24 3.99 0.34
CA THR A 80 -5.82 4.59 1.60
C THR A 80 -6.05 3.64 2.76
N TYR A 81 -5.15 3.68 3.74
CA TYR A 81 -5.26 2.92 4.97
C TYR A 81 -4.93 3.79 6.17
N ASN A 82 -5.85 3.92 7.09
CA ASN A 82 -5.66 4.74 8.29
C ASN A 82 -5.06 3.91 9.42
N LEU A 83 -3.97 4.41 9.97
CA LEU A 83 -3.32 3.89 11.16
C LEU A 83 -3.46 4.90 12.30
N PHE A 84 -4.03 4.45 13.40
CA PHE A 84 -4.17 5.26 14.61
C PHE A 84 -3.08 4.91 15.61
N LEU A 85 -2.35 5.92 16.09
CA LEU A 85 -1.23 5.73 16.99
C LEU A 85 -1.74 5.69 18.42
N HIS A 86 -2.40 4.59 18.76
CA HIS A 86 -2.98 4.34 20.07
C HIS A 86 -2.77 2.87 20.47
N SER A 87 -2.62 2.62 21.77
CA SER A 87 -2.38 1.25 22.27
C SER A 87 -3.50 0.26 21.92
N SER A 88 -4.74 0.73 21.87
CA SER A 88 -5.88 -0.14 21.46
C SER A 88 -5.86 -0.58 20.00
N THR A 89 -5.08 0.09 19.16
CA THR A 89 -4.91 -0.21 17.73
C THR A 89 -3.49 -0.67 17.38
N GLU A 90 -2.69 -1.00 18.38
CA GLU A 90 -1.30 -1.45 18.20
C GLU A 90 -1.18 -2.65 17.27
N GLY A 91 -2.16 -3.56 17.27
CA GLY A 91 -2.20 -4.69 16.35
C GLY A 91 -2.23 -4.29 14.88
N MET A 92 -2.94 -3.21 14.54
CA MET A 92 -2.97 -2.68 13.16
C MET A 92 -1.62 -2.05 12.77
N LEU A 93 -0.99 -1.32 13.69
CA LEU A 93 0.35 -0.76 13.49
C LEU A 93 1.36 -1.88 13.26
N SER A 94 1.33 -2.88 14.13
CA SER A 94 2.21 -4.05 14.03
C SER A 94 2.03 -4.82 12.72
N ALA A 95 0.79 -5.01 12.26
CA ALA A 95 0.50 -5.68 10.99
C ALA A 95 1.01 -4.88 9.78
N PHE A 96 0.87 -3.56 9.78
CA PHE A 96 1.41 -2.71 8.72
C PHE A 96 2.93 -2.80 8.65
N PHE A 97 3.63 -2.54 9.74
CA PHE A 97 5.10 -2.64 9.77
C PHE A 97 5.59 -4.08 9.54
N GLY A 98 4.82 -5.07 9.97
CA GLY A 98 5.08 -6.48 9.69
C GLY A 98 4.93 -6.84 8.21
N SER A 99 3.97 -6.23 7.51
CA SER A 99 3.75 -6.48 6.08
C SER A 99 4.88 -5.96 5.19
N ILE A 100 5.51 -4.85 5.59
CA ILE A 100 6.66 -4.25 4.86
C ILE A 100 8.02 -4.73 5.39
N GLY A 101 8.04 -5.69 6.30
CA GLY A 101 9.25 -6.34 6.79
C GLY A 101 10.01 -5.57 7.89
N GLN A 102 9.46 -4.49 8.44
CA GLN A 102 10.12 -3.76 9.55
C GLN A 102 9.89 -4.43 10.90
N LYS A 103 8.79 -5.15 11.08
CA LYS A 103 8.44 -5.81 12.33
C LYS A 103 8.34 -7.32 12.15
N ARG A 104 8.89 -8.06 13.09
CA ARG A 104 8.68 -9.49 13.24
C ARG A 104 7.75 -9.77 14.42
N LYS A 105 7.02 -10.88 14.35
CA LYS A 105 6.17 -11.31 15.46
C LYS A 105 7.01 -11.59 16.70
N GLY A 106 6.50 -11.12 17.85
CA GLY A 106 7.17 -11.30 19.13
C GLY A 106 8.35 -10.37 19.42
N GLU A 107 8.76 -9.55 18.45
CA GLU A 107 9.83 -8.57 18.64
C GLU A 107 9.26 -7.16 18.74
N PRO A 108 9.73 -6.32 19.68
CA PRO A 108 9.34 -4.93 19.73
C PRO A 108 9.90 -4.15 18.54
N LEU A 109 9.19 -3.11 18.10
CA LEU A 109 9.61 -2.23 17.04
C LEU A 109 9.51 -0.77 17.47
N ARG A 110 10.57 0.00 17.23
CA ARG A 110 10.46 1.44 17.11
C ARG A 110 10.07 1.80 15.69
N MET A 111 8.89 2.37 15.50
CA MET A 111 8.35 2.72 14.18
C MET A 111 9.28 3.69 13.44
N ASP A 112 9.75 3.30 12.25
CA ASP A 112 10.52 4.16 11.36
C ASP A 112 9.65 4.60 10.17
N TRP A 113 9.00 5.72 10.33
CA TRP A 113 8.13 6.32 9.32
C TRP A 113 8.90 6.86 8.10
N ASN A 114 10.17 7.18 8.26
CA ASN A 114 10.99 7.69 7.16
C ASN A 114 11.35 6.59 6.15
N ALA A 115 11.36 5.34 6.58
CA ALA A 115 11.75 4.19 5.77
C ALA A 115 10.57 3.45 5.13
N ILE A 116 9.32 3.94 5.24
CA ILE A 116 8.17 3.22 4.71
C ILE A 116 7.90 3.47 3.22
N ILE A 117 8.26 4.64 2.70
CA ILE A 117 7.96 5.01 1.31
C ILE A 117 8.74 4.11 0.35
N GLY A 118 8.04 3.61 -0.67
CA GLY A 118 8.60 2.66 -1.63
C GLY A 118 8.68 1.21 -1.14
N LYS A 119 8.34 0.94 0.11
CA LYS A 119 8.28 -0.42 0.63
C LYS A 119 7.08 -1.18 0.05
N VAL A 120 7.29 -2.46 -0.13
CA VAL A 120 6.29 -3.39 -0.68
C VAL A 120 5.82 -4.32 0.44
N GLY A 121 4.53 -4.53 0.51
CA GLY A 121 3.91 -5.48 1.42
C GLY A 121 2.74 -6.19 0.74
N VAL A 122 2.05 -7.04 1.50
CA VAL A 122 0.82 -7.69 1.07
C VAL A 122 -0.33 -7.23 1.96
N CYS A 123 -1.44 -6.89 1.33
CA CYS A 123 -2.68 -6.56 2.02
C CYS A 123 -3.85 -7.38 1.47
N LYS A 124 -4.88 -7.50 2.28
CA LYS A 124 -6.18 -8.01 1.86
C LYS A 124 -7.03 -6.85 1.37
N VAL A 125 -7.42 -6.89 0.11
CA VAL A 125 -8.34 -5.93 -0.50
C VAL A 125 -9.75 -6.52 -0.48
N GLY A 126 -10.70 -5.74 -0.05
CA GLY A 126 -12.12 -6.06 -0.07
C GLY A 126 -12.91 -5.08 -0.93
N ILE A 127 -14.19 -5.35 -1.04
CA ILE A 127 -15.15 -4.49 -1.73
C ILE A 127 -16.16 -4.00 -0.71
N ARG A 128 -16.35 -2.70 -0.68
CA ARG A 128 -17.38 -2.01 0.11
C ARG A 128 -18.42 -1.43 -0.82
N GLU A 129 -19.67 -1.60 -0.49
CA GLU A 129 -20.77 -0.95 -1.19
C GLU A 129 -21.27 0.27 -0.41
N TYR A 130 -21.42 1.38 -1.11
CA TYR A 130 -21.93 2.63 -0.56
C TYR A 130 -22.75 3.37 -1.62
N ASN A 131 -23.98 3.72 -1.31
CA ASN A 131 -24.92 4.39 -2.23
C ASN A 131 -25.06 3.68 -3.59
N GLY A 132 -25.10 2.35 -3.61
CA GLY A 132 -25.20 1.54 -4.81
C GLY A 132 -23.91 1.42 -5.63
N ASN A 133 -22.82 2.04 -5.20
CA ASN A 133 -21.50 1.94 -5.84
C ASN A 133 -20.57 1.03 -5.04
N LYS A 134 -19.72 0.32 -5.76
CA LYS A 134 -18.69 -0.56 -5.18
C LYS A 134 -17.34 0.10 -5.17
N TYR A 135 -16.66 0.02 -4.03
CA TYR A 135 -15.33 0.59 -3.82
C TYR A 135 -14.40 -0.44 -3.23
N ASN A 136 -13.15 -0.42 -3.66
CA ASN A 136 -12.13 -1.20 -2.97
C ASN A 136 -11.69 -0.53 -1.66
N GLU A 137 -11.40 -1.35 -0.68
CA GLU A 137 -10.78 -0.91 0.57
C GLU A 137 -9.73 -1.93 1.03
N VAL A 138 -8.74 -1.46 1.75
CA VAL A 138 -7.80 -2.35 2.44
C VAL A 138 -8.48 -2.87 3.70
N LYS A 139 -8.72 -4.16 3.78
CA LYS A 139 -9.31 -4.83 4.94
C LYS A 139 -8.29 -5.04 6.05
N SER A 140 -7.09 -5.48 5.68
CA SER A 140 -6.00 -5.75 6.61
C SER A 140 -4.66 -5.79 5.90
N MET A 141 -3.61 -5.43 6.64
CA MET A 141 -2.24 -5.68 6.26
C MET A 141 -1.82 -7.07 6.76
N ILE A 142 -1.06 -7.80 5.96
CA ILE A 142 -0.65 -9.17 6.28
C ILE A 142 0.83 -9.20 6.61
N TYR A 143 1.20 -9.74 7.76
CA TYR A 143 2.60 -9.96 8.09
C TYR A 143 3.30 -10.74 6.99
N ALA A 144 4.51 -10.32 6.62
CA ALA A 144 5.29 -11.00 5.58
C ALA A 144 5.46 -12.51 5.87
N GLU A 145 5.55 -12.87 7.15
CA GLU A 145 5.66 -14.26 7.63
C GLU A 145 4.39 -15.10 7.42
N ASP A 146 3.22 -14.44 7.32
CA ASP A 146 1.91 -15.13 7.25
C ASP A 146 1.35 -15.15 5.82
N VAL A 147 2.03 -14.55 4.87
CA VAL A 147 1.53 -14.47 3.50
C VAL A 147 1.60 -15.82 2.82
N ASP A 148 0.46 -16.29 2.34
CA ASP A 148 0.42 -17.35 1.33
C ASP A 148 0.62 -16.71 -0.06
N TYR A 149 1.86 -16.69 -0.52
CA TYR A 149 2.23 -16.05 -1.77
C TYR A 149 1.59 -16.70 -3.01
N THR A 150 1.11 -17.93 -2.90
CA THR A 150 0.38 -18.61 -3.98
C THR A 150 -1.01 -18.01 -4.22
N LYS A 151 -1.54 -17.29 -3.23
CA LYS A 151 -2.87 -16.64 -3.29
C LYS A 151 -2.82 -15.16 -3.61
N VAL A 152 -1.64 -14.57 -3.78
CA VAL A 152 -1.50 -13.16 -4.14
C VAL A 152 -1.85 -12.96 -5.60
N LEU A 153 -2.92 -12.20 -5.88
CA LEU A 153 -3.53 -12.11 -7.21
C LEU A 153 -2.71 -11.33 -8.23
N ASN A 154 -1.85 -10.42 -7.79
CA ASN A 154 -0.96 -9.64 -8.65
C ASN A 154 0.51 -10.07 -8.53
N ALA A 155 0.78 -11.28 -8.07
CA ALA A 155 2.12 -11.82 -8.01
C ALA A 155 2.67 -12.01 -9.43
N GLN A 156 3.81 -11.38 -9.74
CA GLN A 156 4.53 -11.64 -10.97
C GLN A 156 5.46 -12.84 -10.77
N PRO A 157 5.66 -13.70 -11.81
CA PRO A 157 6.63 -14.79 -11.74
C PRO A 157 8.02 -14.21 -11.39
N GLY A 158 8.57 -14.56 -10.25
CA GLY A 158 9.88 -14.11 -9.76
C GLY A 158 9.86 -13.17 -8.56
N GLN A 159 8.74 -12.57 -8.17
CA GLN A 159 8.66 -11.72 -6.97
C GLN A 159 8.54 -12.48 -5.65
N ALA A 160 8.25 -13.77 -5.68
CA ALA A 160 8.06 -14.61 -4.49
C ALA A 160 9.33 -14.85 -3.65
N GLN A 161 10.50 -14.35 -4.06
CA GLN A 161 11.78 -14.66 -3.42
C GLN A 161 12.56 -13.47 -2.87
N GLN A 162 12.02 -12.25 -2.85
CA GLN A 162 12.75 -11.11 -2.27
C GLN A 162 12.47 -10.81 -0.80
N GLY A 163 11.84 -11.71 -0.09
CA GLY A 163 11.70 -11.65 1.35
C GLY A 163 12.55 -12.73 2.02
N TYR A 164 13.67 -12.35 2.61
CA TYR A 164 14.66 -13.16 3.35
C TYR A 164 15.77 -13.79 2.51
N GLN A 165 16.75 -13.01 2.13
CA GLN A 165 18.11 -13.55 2.09
C GLN A 165 18.54 -13.79 3.54
N GLN A 166 18.47 -15.04 3.97
CA GLN A 166 19.26 -15.48 5.11
C GLN A 166 20.72 -15.17 4.77
N GLN A 167 21.33 -14.27 5.53
CA GLN A 167 22.78 -14.17 5.53
C GLN A 167 23.33 -15.56 5.84
N PRO A 168 24.23 -16.09 5.02
CA PRO A 168 24.89 -17.34 5.38
C PRO A 168 25.63 -17.10 6.69
N THR A 169 25.23 -17.77 7.73
CA THR A 169 26.01 -17.93 8.94
C THR A 169 27.33 -18.51 8.50
N GLN A 170 28.40 -17.72 8.57
CA GLN A 170 29.75 -18.23 8.42
C GLN A 170 29.93 -19.33 9.47
N GLY A 171 29.97 -20.55 9.01
CA GLY A 171 30.27 -21.69 9.84
C GLY A 171 31.64 -21.46 10.46
N PHE A 172 31.64 -21.36 11.79
CA PHE A 172 32.84 -21.47 12.59
C PHE A 172 33.44 -22.85 12.36
N ASN A 173 34.58 -22.88 11.72
CA ASN A 173 35.36 -24.10 11.55
C ASN A 173 36.26 -24.26 12.78
N PRO A 174 35.95 -25.17 13.73
CA PRO A 174 36.87 -25.50 14.81
C PRO A 174 37.89 -26.51 14.30
N GLY A 175 39.06 -26.04 13.96
CA GLY A 175 40.15 -26.96 13.62
C GLY A 175 41.20 -26.46 12.65
N GLN A 176 41.79 -25.31 12.88
CA GLN A 176 43.14 -25.00 12.37
C GLN A 176 43.89 -24.21 13.44
N PHE A 177 44.71 -24.93 14.11
CA PHE A 177 45.83 -24.35 14.83
C PHE A 177 47.07 -24.36 13.95
#